data_dedb0997fc26d723daad69883e463e15
#
_entry.id   dedb0997fc26d723daad69883e463e15
#
_cell.length_a   1.000
_cell.length_b   1.000
_cell.length_c   1.000
_cell.angle_alpha   90.00
_cell.angle_beta   90.00
_cell.angle_gamma   90.00
#
_symmetry.space_group_name_H-M   'P 1'
#
loop_
_entity.id
_entity.type
_entity.pdbx_description
1 polymer ?
#
loop_
_entity_poly.entity_id
_entity_poly.type
_entity_poly.pdbx_seq_one_letter_code
_entity_poly.pdbx_strand_id
1 'polypeptide(L)'
;RGNWHNEAESACMILAKSCHDTDMLQWLVGKKCTKVQSFGTLSYFTEKNAPEGAPEYCIQGCPAAENCMYNAVKMYVDDHTYLRWIKPDIPHDELTEEIARDVITNTDYGRCVFRCNNDVVDHQTLNMLFGDDVTVTFTMNAFNNGGRYIHIMGTKGEIRAALNETTPITVHTFADNKNEQIPIV
;
A
#
# COMPACT_ATOMS: atom_id res chain seq x y z
N ARG A 1 -10.58 4.95 -0.87
CA ARG A 1 -11.79 4.21 -0.45
C ARG A 1 -11.39 3.02 0.42
N GLY A 2 -12.35 2.41 1.06
CA GLY A 2 -12.13 1.36 2.03
C GLY A 2 -11.67 1.93 3.38
N ASN A 3 -10.98 1.12 4.19
CA ASN A 3 -10.80 1.44 5.61
C ASN A 3 -9.69 2.47 5.92
N TRP A 4 -8.73 2.73 5.02
CA TRP A 4 -7.53 3.52 5.36
C TRP A 4 -7.52 4.92 4.77
N HIS A 5 -8.67 5.46 4.52
CA HIS A 5 -8.83 6.77 3.89
C HIS A 5 -9.14 7.88 4.87
N ASN A 6 -9.60 7.54 6.08
CA ASN A 6 -10.03 8.49 7.09
C ASN A 6 -9.62 8.02 8.49
N GLU A 7 -9.04 8.91 9.31
CA GLU A 7 -8.53 8.58 10.64
C GLU A 7 -9.63 8.26 11.64
N ALA A 8 -10.77 8.96 11.56
CA ALA A 8 -11.88 8.77 12.48
C ALA A 8 -12.59 7.41 12.28
N GLU A 9 -12.60 6.89 11.06
CA GLU A 9 -13.26 5.64 10.72
C GLU A 9 -12.35 4.42 10.86
N SER A 10 -11.04 4.62 10.80
CA SER A 10 -10.05 3.55 10.90
C SER A 10 -8.77 4.06 11.54
N ALA A 11 -7.67 4.10 10.80
CA ALA A 11 -6.39 4.64 11.21
C ALA A 11 -5.61 5.08 9.98
N CYS A 12 -4.63 5.96 10.17
CA CYS A 12 -3.72 6.32 9.08
C CYS A 12 -2.94 5.10 8.57
N MET A 13 -2.56 5.10 7.29
CA MET A 13 -1.95 3.95 6.62
C MET A 13 -0.66 3.49 7.30
N ILE A 14 0.14 4.41 7.86
CA ILE A 14 1.38 4.05 8.54
C ILE A 14 1.13 3.16 9.77
N LEU A 15 0.03 3.38 10.47
CA LEU A 15 -0.37 2.58 11.62
C LEU A 15 -1.14 1.32 11.20
N ALA A 16 -2.14 1.47 10.34
CA ALA A 16 -3.04 0.37 9.98
C ALA A 16 -2.39 -0.69 9.07
N LYS A 17 -1.43 -0.29 8.24
CA LYS A 17 -0.83 -1.14 7.22
C LYS A 17 0.69 -1.27 7.37
N SER A 18 1.41 -0.18 7.54
CA SER A 18 2.88 -0.19 7.60
C SER A 18 3.42 -0.54 9.00
N CYS A 19 2.55 -0.85 9.97
CA CYS A 19 2.97 -1.41 11.26
C CYS A 19 3.82 -2.69 11.08
N HIS A 20 3.46 -3.54 10.13
CA HIS A 20 4.26 -4.73 9.80
C HIS A 20 5.65 -4.37 9.25
N ASP A 21 5.73 -3.32 8.43
CA ASP A 21 6.99 -2.87 7.84
C ASP A 21 7.90 -2.27 8.92
N THR A 22 7.35 -1.46 9.83
CA THR A 22 8.12 -0.85 10.93
C THR A 22 8.54 -1.88 11.97
N ASP A 23 7.72 -2.88 12.26
CA ASP A 23 8.06 -4.01 13.13
C ASP A 23 9.21 -4.83 12.53
N MET A 24 9.13 -5.16 11.25
CA MET A 24 10.20 -5.86 10.54
C MET A 24 11.51 -5.07 10.55
N LEU A 25 11.48 -3.74 10.35
CA LEU A 25 12.66 -2.89 10.43
C LEU A 25 13.27 -2.93 11.84
N GLN A 26 12.43 -2.83 12.87
CA GLN A 26 12.86 -2.95 14.26
C GLN A 26 13.53 -4.31 14.54
N TRP A 27 12.94 -5.39 14.03
CA TRP A 27 13.48 -6.75 14.16
C TRP A 27 14.81 -6.94 13.42
N LEU A 28 14.90 -6.49 12.16
CA LEU A 28 16.12 -6.59 11.35
C LEU A 28 17.29 -5.81 11.93
N VAL A 29 17.03 -4.60 12.43
CA VAL A 29 18.06 -3.77 13.03
C VAL A 29 18.49 -4.29 14.40
N GLY A 30 17.57 -4.90 15.16
CA GLY A 30 17.81 -5.42 16.51
C GLY A 30 18.14 -4.35 17.58
N LYS A 31 17.86 -3.08 17.27
CA LYS A 31 18.07 -1.93 18.17
C LYS A 31 16.78 -1.13 18.31
N LYS A 32 16.64 -0.41 19.43
CA LYS A 32 15.50 0.49 19.65
C LYS A 32 15.59 1.72 18.75
N CYS A 33 14.49 2.09 18.12
CA CYS A 33 14.37 3.38 17.42
C CYS A 33 14.38 4.52 18.45
N THR A 34 15.29 5.47 18.29
CA THR A 34 15.51 6.58 19.23
C THR A 34 15.04 7.92 18.68
N LYS A 35 15.03 8.08 17.36
CA LYS A 35 14.56 9.32 16.70
C LYS A 35 13.80 8.97 15.43
N VAL A 36 12.75 9.75 15.18
CA VAL A 36 11.95 9.67 13.94
C VAL A 36 11.71 11.08 13.42
N GLN A 37 11.87 11.24 12.11
CA GLN A 37 11.43 12.42 11.37
C GLN A 37 10.55 11.93 10.21
N SER A 38 9.41 12.58 9.98
CA SER A 38 8.48 12.16 8.94
C SER A 38 7.95 13.34 8.15
N PHE A 39 7.79 13.12 6.84
CA PHE A 39 7.09 14.02 5.92
C PHE A 39 6.08 13.20 5.14
N GLY A 40 4.87 13.71 5.06
CA GLY A 40 3.79 13.10 4.28
C GLY A 40 2.70 14.11 3.98
N THR A 41 1.92 13.86 2.94
CA THR A 41 0.81 14.72 2.58
C THR A 41 -0.27 13.94 1.84
N LEU A 42 -1.48 14.48 1.85
CA LEU A 42 -2.58 14.08 0.99
C LEU A 42 -2.62 15.06 -0.18
N SER A 43 -2.13 14.63 -1.34
CA SER A 43 -1.97 15.50 -2.50
C SER A 43 -2.86 15.12 -3.68
N TYR A 44 -3.11 13.85 -3.87
CA TYR A 44 -3.78 13.33 -5.07
C TYR A 44 -5.24 12.92 -4.82
N PHE A 45 -5.50 12.12 -3.79
CA PHE A 45 -6.86 11.63 -3.50
C PHE A 45 -7.72 12.68 -2.79
N THR A 46 -7.85 13.84 -3.40
CA THR A 46 -8.61 15.00 -2.90
C THR A 46 -9.72 15.37 -3.87
N GLU A 47 -10.76 16.02 -3.40
CA GLU A 47 -11.90 16.43 -4.22
C GLU A 47 -11.54 17.34 -5.38
N LYS A 48 -10.52 18.20 -5.21
CA LYS A 48 -10.01 19.08 -6.30
C LYS A 48 -9.48 18.31 -7.52
N ASN A 49 -9.10 17.04 -7.35
CA ASN A 49 -8.61 16.18 -8.40
C ASN A 49 -9.69 15.20 -8.92
N ALA A 50 -10.92 15.32 -8.42
CA ALA A 50 -12.02 14.53 -8.95
C ALA A 50 -12.26 14.90 -10.42
N PRO A 51 -12.50 13.93 -11.32
CA PRO A 51 -12.91 14.21 -12.68
C PRO A 51 -14.19 15.07 -12.70
N GLU A 52 -14.29 15.98 -13.67
CA GLU A 52 -15.48 16.80 -13.84
C GLU A 52 -16.74 15.92 -13.96
N GLY A 53 -17.79 16.26 -13.21
CA GLY A 53 -19.03 15.51 -13.19
C GLY A 53 -18.95 14.14 -12.48
N ALA A 54 -17.82 13.80 -11.84
CA ALA A 54 -17.72 12.55 -11.10
C ALA A 54 -18.74 12.52 -9.94
N PRO A 55 -19.59 11.49 -9.86
CA PRO A 55 -20.54 11.33 -8.76
C PRO A 55 -19.83 10.86 -7.48
N GLU A 56 -20.57 10.77 -6.39
CA GLU A 56 -20.07 10.25 -5.12
C GLU A 56 -19.71 8.74 -5.22
N TYR A 57 -20.53 7.96 -5.92
CA TYR A 57 -20.29 6.53 -6.18
C TYR A 57 -20.03 6.26 -7.65
N CYS A 58 -19.04 5.42 -7.96
CA CYS A 58 -18.66 5.10 -9.35
C CYS A 58 -19.82 4.51 -10.17
N ILE A 59 -20.70 3.73 -9.53
CA ILE A 59 -21.86 3.08 -10.18
C ILE A 59 -22.96 4.07 -10.62
N GLN A 60 -22.91 5.31 -10.17
CA GLN A 60 -23.90 6.34 -10.48
C GLN A 60 -23.71 7.01 -11.86
N GLY A 61 -22.95 6.38 -12.76
CA GLY A 61 -22.77 6.89 -14.12
C GLY A 61 -21.69 7.98 -14.23
N CYS A 62 -20.50 7.69 -13.71
CA CYS A 62 -19.35 8.59 -13.79
C CYS A 62 -18.93 8.84 -15.26
N PRO A 63 -18.86 10.10 -15.73
CA PRO A 63 -18.44 10.40 -17.11
C PRO A 63 -16.99 10.01 -17.40
N ALA A 64 -16.15 9.90 -16.40
CA ALA A 64 -14.75 9.46 -16.52
C ALA A 64 -14.57 7.93 -16.39
N ALA A 65 -15.65 7.14 -16.27
CA ALA A 65 -15.60 5.73 -15.94
C ALA A 65 -14.68 4.91 -16.87
N GLU A 66 -14.70 5.21 -18.16
CA GLU A 66 -13.93 4.47 -19.17
C GLU A 66 -12.41 4.60 -18.95
N ASN A 67 -11.93 5.79 -18.61
CA ASN A 67 -10.50 6.10 -18.51
C ASN A 67 -10.00 6.16 -17.06
N CYS A 68 -10.87 5.99 -16.08
CA CYS A 68 -10.49 6.06 -14.68
C CYS A 68 -9.88 4.73 -14.21
N MET A 69 -8.60 4.75 -13.84
CA MET A 69 -7.91 3.58 -13.28
C MET A 69 -8.44 3.17 -11.89
N TYR A 70 -9.18 4.04 -11.23
CA TYR A 70 -9.78 3.79 -9.91
C TYR A 70 -11.28 3.48 -9.99
N ASN A 71 -11.80 3.18 -11.17
CA ASN A 71 -13.23 2.87 -11.32
C ASN A 71 -13.61 1.62 -10.52
N ALA A 72 -14.51 1.78 -9.55
CA ALA A 72 -14.93 0.67 -8.69
C ALA A 72 -15.65 -0.43 -9.45
N VAL A 73 -16.39 -0.09 -10.51
CA VAL A 73 -17.06 -1.10 -11.35
C VAL A 73 -16.03 -1.99 -12.02
N LYS A 74 -15.03 -1.43 -12.67
CA LYS A 74 -13.93 -2.21 -13.27
C LYS A 74 -13.21 -3.09 -12.26
N MET A 75 -12.86 -2.52 -11.10
CA MET A 75 -12.05 -3.22 -10.09
C MET A 75 -12.78 -4.36 -9.38
N TYR A 76 -14.06 -4.21 -9.12
CA TYR A 76 -14.81 -5.16 -8.27
C TYR A 76 -15.85 -5.96 -9.02
N VAL A 77 -16.43 -5.40 -10.09
CA VAL A 77 -17.49 -6.08 -10.89
C VAL A 77 -16.89 -6.77 -12.10
N ASP A 78 -16.09 -6.06 -12.91
CA ASP A 78 -15.57 -6.62 -14.15
C ASP A 78 -14.39 -7.58 -13.91
N ASP A 79 -13.45 -7.18 -13.05
CA ASP A 79 -12.22 -7.95 -12.81
C ASP A 79 -12.30 -8.90 -11.60
N HIS A 80 -13.24 -8.67 -10.67
CA HIS A 80 -13.34 -9.35 -9.37
C HIS A 80 -12.04 -9.40 -8.55
N THR A 81 -10.99 -8.72 -9.00
CA THR A 81 -9.61 -8.84 -8.49
C THR A 81 -9.50 -8.60 -6.98
N TYR A 82 -10.25 -7.62 -6.49
CA TYR A 82 -10.17 -7.22 -5.08
C TYR A 82 -11.41 -7.63 -4.27
N LEU A 83 -12.44 -8.20 -4.89
CA LEU A 83 -13.67 -8.55 -4.20
C LEU A 83 -13.46 -9.57 -3.08
N ARG A 84 -12.58 -10.54 -3.28
CA ARG A 84 -12.19 -11.55 -2.28
C ARG A 84 -11.62 -10.97 -0.98
N TRP A 85 -11.03 -9.77 -1.06
CA TRP A 85 -10.48 -9.10 0.13
C TRP A 85 -11.55 -8.36 0.93
N ILE A 86 -12.69 -8.06 0.29
CA ILE A 86 -13.83 -7.37 0.89
C ILE A 86 -14.83 -8.40 1.45
N LYS A 87 -14.93 -9.54 0.81
CA LYS A 87 -15.80 -10.66 1.18
C LYS A 87 -14.98 -11.94 1.38
N PRO A 88 -14.12 -11.98 2.42
CA PRO A 88 -13.26 -13.14 2.68
C PRO A 88 -14.04 -14.39 3.16
N ASP A 89 -15.27 -14.20 3.60
CA ASP A 89 -16.21 -15.22 4.06
C ASP A 89 -16.90 -15.97 2.91
N ILE A 90 -16.79 -15.46 1.67
CA ILE A 90 -17.39 -16.08 0.48
C ILE A 90 -16.27 -16.76 -0.33
N PRO A 91 -16.38 -18.06 -0.66
CA PRO A 91 -15.46 -18.74 -1.56
C PRO A 91 -15.32 -18.00 -2.90
N HIS A 92 -14.11 -17.98 -3.45
CA HIS A 92 -13.83 -17.20 -4.66
C HIS A 92 -14.70 -17.57 -5.86
N ASP A 93 -15.04 -18.85 -6.01
CA ASP A 93 -15.90 -19.39 -7.06
C ASP A 93 -17.39 -19.09 -6.85
N GLU A 94 -17.77 -18.65 -5.67
CA GLU A 94 -19.12 -18.19 -5.33
C GLU A 94 -19.29 -16.66 -5.41
N LEU A 95 -18.22 -15.91 -5.67
CA LEU A 95 -18.28 -14.46 -5.86
C LEU A 95 -18.93 -14.13 -7.22
N THR A 96 -20.13 -13.58 -7.18
CA THR A 96 -20.92 -13.23 -8.37
C THR A 96 -20.89 -11.73 -8.66
N GLU A 97 -21.27 -11.36 -9.90
CA GLU A 97 -21.47 -9.96 -10.28
C GLU A 97 -22.50 -9.26 -9.38
N GLU A 98 -23.54 -9.97 -8.96
CA GLU A 98 -24.58 -9.43 -8.08
C GLU A 98 -24.00 -9.04 -6.73
N ILE A 99 -23.18 -9.90 -6.11
CA ILE A 99 -22.47 -9.62 -4.87
C ILE A 99 -21.53 -8.42 -5.05
N ALA A 100 -20.80 -8.36 -6.15
CA ALA A 100 -19.91 -7.24 -6.45
C ALA A 100 -20.66 -5.91 -6.56
N ARG A 101 -21.80 -5.92 -7.28
CA ARG A 101 -22.66 -4.73 -7.43
C ARG A 101 -23.29 -4.31 -6.10
N ASP A 102 -23.70 -5.25 -5.26
CA ASP A 102 -24.19 -4.96 -3.91
C ASP A 102 -23.10 -4.28 -3.07
N VAL A 103 -21.88 -4.81 -3.08
CA VAL A 103 -20.74 -4.21 -2.37
C VAL A 103 -20.49 -2.77 -2.79
N ILE A 104 -20.38 -2.48 -4.08
CA ILE A 104 -20.07 -1.11 -4.54
C ILE A 104 -21.25 -0.15 -4.49
N THR A 105 -22.46 -0.66 -4.27
CA THR A 105 -23.66 0.16 -4.09
C THR A 105 -23.85 0.54 -2.62
N ASN A 106 -23.59 -0.38 -1.71
CA ASN A 106 -24.00 -0.27 -0.31
C ASN A 106 -22.82 -0.08 0.66
N THR A 107 -21.58 0.02 0.15
CA THR A 107 -20.39 0.23 0.99
C THR A 107 -19.48 1.32 0.43
N ASP A 108 -18.56 1.80 1.26
CA ASP A 108 -17.56 2.80 0.84
C ASP A 108 -16.60 2.31 -0.25
N TYR A 109 -16.56 1.02 -0.53
CA TYR A 109 -15.77 0.49 -1.63
C TYR A 109 -16.25 0.96 -3.02
N GLY A 110 -17.50 1.36 -3.15
CA GLY A 110 -18.05 1.96 -4.37
C GLY A 110 -17.80 3.45 -4.53
N ARG A 111 -17.38 4.16 -3.48
CA ARG A 111 -17.19 5.61 -3.52
C ARG A 111 -16.05 6.01 -4.47
N CYS A 112 -16.18 7.18 -5.05
CA CYS A 112 -15.11 7.81 -5.80
C CYS A 112 -13.90 8.05 -4.88
N VAL A 113 -12.71 7.58 -5.26
CA VAL A 113 -11.49 7.74 -4.43
C VAL A 113 -11.13 9.20 -4.13
N PHE A 114 -11.61 10.12 -4.93
CA PHE A 114 -11.43 11.56 -4.74
C PHE A 114 -12.49 12.19 -3.84
N ARG A 115 -13.59 11.48 -3.55
CA ARG A 115 -14.74 11.97 -2.77
C ARG A 115 -15.05 11.12 -1.53
N CYS A 116 -14.02 10.44 -1.02
CA CYS A 116 -14.13 9.57 0.16
C CYS A 116 -13.87 10.31 1.49
N ASN A 117 -13.97 11.64 1.56
CA ASN A 117 -13.59 12.41 2.76
C ASN A 117 -12.20 12.00 3.31
N ASN A 118 -11.24 11.77 2.40
CA ASN A 118 -9.88 11.39 2.77
C ASN A 118 -9.21 12.47 3.63
N ASP A 119 -8.57 12.08 4.72
CA ASP A 119 -7.82 12.98 5.61
C ASP A 119 -6.43 12.44 5.97
N VAL A 120 -6.10 11.24 5.51
CA VAL A 120 -4.79 10.61 5.72
C VAL A 120 -3.85 10.83 4.53
N VAL A 121 -2.55 10.77 4.78
CA VAL A 121 -1.54 10.94 3.72
C VAL A 121 -1.65 9.86 2.65
N ASP A 122 -1.45 10.23 1.38
CA ASP A 122 -1.35 9.28 0.26
C ASP A 122 0.11 8.91 -0.08
N HIS A 123 1.07 9.62 0.48
CA HIS A 123 2.49 9.24 0.49
C HIS A 123 3.19 9.81 1.73
N GLN A 124 4.18 9.08 2.21
CA GLN A 124 4.93 9.44 3.42
C GLN A 124 6.33 8.84 3.39
N THR A 125 7.30 9.60 3.87
CA THR A 125 8.66 9.15 4.09
C THR A 125 9.04 9.36 5.55
N LEU A 126 9.70 8.37 6.14
CA LEU A 126 10.23 8.41 7.49
C LEU A 126 11.75 8.24 7.45
N ASN A 127 12.45 9.05 8.21
CA ASN A 127 13.84 8.84 8.55
C ASN A 127 13.90 8.44 10.03
N MET A 128 14.54 7.32 10.32
CA MET A 128 14.62 6.75 11.66
C MET A 128 16.08 6.53 12.07
N LEU A 129 16.38 6.78 13.33
CA LEU A 129 17.66 6.44 13.95
C LEU A 129 17.42 5.33 14.97
N PHE A 130 18.13 4.22 14.81
CA PHE A 130 18.10 3.08 15.71
C PHE A 130 19.41 3.03 16.51
N GLY A 131 19.31 2.98 17.83
CA GLY A 131 20.46 3.21 18.69
C GLY A 131 21.06 4.58 18.41
N ASP A 132 22.37 4.63 18.19
CA ASP A 132 23.10 5.86 17.87
C ASP A 132 23.74 5.84 16.47
N ASP A 133 23.63 4.74 15.73
CA ASP A 133 24.49 4.47 14.58
C ASP A 133 23.76 3.88 13.34
N VAL A 134 22.55 3.34 13.46
CA VAL A 134 21.85 2.77 12.30
C VAL A 134 20.74 3.71 11.85
N THR A 135 20.84 4.16 10.60
CA THR A 135 19.82 5.00 9.96
C THR A 135 18.97 4.17 9.00
N VAL A 136 17.67 4.42 9.01
CA VAL A 136 16.71 3.78 8.12
C VAL A 136 15.82 4.84 7.48
N THR A 137 15.66 4.76 6.16
CA THR A 137 14.63 5.51 5.44
C THR A 137 13.54 4.55 5.00
N PHE A 138 12.31 4.85 5.35
CA PHE A 138 11.13 4.09 4.91
C PHE A 138 10.21 5.00 4.12
N THR A 139 9.74 4.53 2.98
CA THR A 139 8.78 5.25 2.14
C THR A 139 7.53 4.40 1.93
N MET A 140 6.39 4.96 2.27
CA MET A 140 5.06 4.46 1.95
C MET A 140 4.44 5.33 0.87
N ASN A 141 3.91 4.73 -0.18
CA ASN A 141 3.36 5.47 -1.32
C ASN A 141 2.18 4.71 -1.93
N ALA A 142 1.06 5.41 -2.13
CA ALA A 142 -0.11 4.85 -2.80
C ALA A 142 0.02 4.78 -4.33
N PHE A 143 1.09 5.38 -4.90
CA PHE A 143 1.31 5.52 -6.35
C PHE A 143 2.38 4.55 -6.84
N ASN A 144 2.18 3.25 -6.67
CA ASN A 144 3.12 2.22 -7.11
C ASN A 144 2.35 1.00 -7.65
N ASN A 145 3.07 0.15 -8.36
CA ASN A 145 2.51 -1.11 -8.87
C ASN A 145 2.54 -2.26 -7.84
N GLY A 146 2.58 -1.91 -6.57
CA GLY A 146 2.68 -2.87 -5.47
C GLY A 146 4.11 -3.33 -5.20
N GLY A 147 4.21 -4.19 -4.19
CA GLY A 147 5.48 -4.75 -3.73
C GLY A 147 6.14 -3.96 -2.60
N ARG A 148 6.98 -4.68 -1.87
CA ARG A 148 7.85 -4.15 -0.83
C ARG A 148 9.28 -4.52 -1.18
N TYR A 149 10.18 -3.57 -1.04
CA TYR A 149 11.59 -3.73 -1.36
C TYR A 149 12.42 -3.25 -0.18
N ILE A 150 13.51 -3.97 0.08
CA ILE A 150 14.48 -3.57 1.10
C ILE A 150 15.87 -3.58 0.51
N HIS A 151 16.67 -2.57 0.88
CA HIS A 151 18.08 -2.47 0.61
C HIS A 151 18.81 -2.22 1.92
N ILE A 152 19.62 -3.19 2.36
CA ILE A 152 20.43 -3.09 3.55
C ILE A 152 21.88 -2.88 3.11
N MET A 153 22.47 -1.78 3.55
CA MET A 153 23.86 -1.43 3.27
C MET A 153 24.68 -1.53 4.56
N GLY A 154 25.62 -2.45 4.58
CA GLY A 154 26.48 -2.71 5.72
C GLY A 154 27.97 -2.47 5.39
N THR A 155 28.83 -2.55 6.38
CA THR A 155 30.28 -2.35 6.22
C THR A 155 31.00 -3.49 5.50
N LYS A 156 30.37 -4.65 5.37
CA LYS A 156 30.93 -5.84 4.73
C LYS A 156 30.27 -6.23 3.41
N GLY A 157 29.15 -5.59 3.07
CA GLY A 157 28.36 -5.92 1.91
C GLY A 157 27.00 -5.27 1.92
N GLU A 158 26.17 -5.61 0.96
CA GLU A 158 24.80 -5.15 0.85
C GLU A 158 23.82 -6.31 0.57
N ILE A 159 22.57 -6.14 0.97
CA ILE A 159 21.48 -7.08 0.72
C ILE A 159 20.36 -6.34 0.03
N ARG A 160 19.83 -6.93 -1.04
CA ARG A 160 18.63 -6.46 -1.73
C ARG A 160 17.60 -7.56 -1.77
N ALA A 161 16.37 -7.24 -1.42
CA ALA A 161 15.26 -8.17 -1.46
C ALA A 161 13.96 -7.48 -1.86
N ALA A 162 13.11 -8.22 -2.57
CA ALA A 162 11.69 -7.96 -2.66
C ALA A 162 10.99 -8.84 -1.63
N LEU A 163 10.04 -8.28 -0.89
CA LEU A 163 9.28 -9.05 0.10
C LEU A 163 8.11 -9.77 -0.62
N ASN A 164 8.46 -10.78 -1.37
CA ASN A 164 7.54 -11.69 -2.06
C ASN A 164 8.11 -13.12 -2.02
N GLU A 165 7.34 -14.09 -2.47
CA GLU A 165 7.68 -15.53 -2.38
C GLU A 165 8.54 -16.03 -3.55
N THR A 166 8.90 -15.19 -4.51
CA THR A 166 9.49 -15.65 -5.77
C THR A 166 10.83 -15.03 -6.12
N THR A 167 11.10 -13.81 -5.62
CA THR A 167 12.34 -13.10 -5.96
C THR A 167 13.47 -13.47 -5.01
N PRO A 168 14.58 -14.06 -5.49
CA PRO A 168 15.72 -14.38 -4.64
C PRO A 168 16.27 -13.15 -3.90
N ILE A 169 16.79 -13.38 -2.70
CA ILE A 169 17.54 -12.36 -1.97
C ILE A 169 18.94 -12.28 -2.59
N THR A 170 19.37 -11.08 -2.96
CA THR A 170 20.71 -10.84 -3.47
C THR A 170 21.61 -10.32 -2.36
N VAL A 171 22.72 -11.02 -2.14
CA VAL A 171 23.77 -10.64 -1.20
C VAL A 171 25.03 -10.31 -1.99
N HIS A 172 25.59 -9.12 -1.78
CA HIS A 172 26.87 -8.71 -2.34
C HIS A 172 27.89 -8.55 -1.23
N THR A 173 29.01 -9.27 -1.30
CA THR A 173 30.11 -9.22 -0.33
C THR A 173 31.26 -8.39 -0.88
N PHE A 174 31.71 -7.37 -0.14
CA PHE A 174 32.76 -6.46 -0.59
C PHE A 174 34.17 -7.08 -0.60
N ALA A 175 34.45 -8.02 0.32
CA ALA A 175 35.77 -8.59 0.49
C ALA A 175 36.28 -9.35 -0.74
N ASP A 176 35.39 -10.03 -1.44
CA ASP A 176 35.70 -10.88 -2.60
C ASP A 176 34.92 -10.48 -3.85
N ASN A 177 34.14 -9.37 -3.76
CA ASN A 177 33.31 -8.83 -4.83
C ASN A 177 32.33 -9.85 -5.42
N LYS A 178 31.77 -10.72 -4.57
CA LYS A 178 30.84 -11.78 -4.99
C LYS A 178 29.39 -11.35 -4.82
N ASN A 179 28.57 -11.82 -5.78
CA ASN A 179 27.13 -11.79 -5.69
C ASN A 179 26.60 -13.20 -5.48
N GLU A 180 25.75 -13.39 -4.51
CA GLU A 180 25.04 -14.61 -4.22
C GLU A 180 23.54 -14.38 -4.30
N GLN A 181 22.80 -15.31 -4.88
CA GLN A 181 21.34 -15.32 -4.87
C GLN A 181 20.86 -16.43 -3.95
N ILE A 182 20.15 -16.04 -2.90
CA ILE A 182 19.57 -16.97 -1.91
C ILE A 182 18.10 -17.16 -2.30
N PRO A 183 17.71 -18.39 -2.71
CA PRO A 183 16.32 -18.66 -3.02
C PRO A 183 15.45 -18.60 -1.75
N ILE A 184 14.20 -18.20 -1.91
CA ILE A 184 13.19 -18.29 -0.86
C ILE A 184 12.63 -19.72 -0.89
N VAL A 185 12.63 -20.40 0.25
CA VAL A 185 12.19 -21.81 0.41
C VAL A 185 10.84 -21.83 1.10
#